data_09a618e8eb2a9ba38a15ad3272b1bd0b
#
_entry.id   09a618e8eb2a9ba38a15ad3272b1bd0b
#
_cell.length_a   1.000
_cell.length_b   1.000
_cell.length_c   1.000
_cell.angle_alpha   90.00
_cell.angle_beta   90.00
_cell.angle_gamma   90.00
#
_symmetry.space_group_name_H-M   'P 1'
#
loop_
_entity.id
_entity.type
_entity.pdbx_description
1 polymer ?
#
loop_
_entity_poly.entity_id
_entity_poly.type
_entity_poly.pdbx_seq_one_letter_code
_entity_poly.pdbx_strand_id
1 'polypeptide(L)'
;MSAVPPTASVHPERWKFDFPIFHAESRAAWRAWLVEHHGTERGVWLCSWKAATGRPTCAYADAVEEALCFGWIDSTVNTLDDERGMQLMT
;
A
#
# COMPACT_ATOMS: atom_id res chain seq x y z
N MET A 1 -5.17 16.77 16.88
CA MET A 1 -5.16 15.33 17.02
C MET A 1 -4.74 14.65 15.73
N SER A 2 -3.96 13.63 15.83
CA SER A 2 -3.53 12.89 14.64
C SER A 2 -4.70 12.16 14.01
N ALA A 3 -4.85 12.29 12.69
CA ALA A 3 -5.82 11.52 11.93
C ALA A 3 -5.36 10.07 11.75
N VAL A 4 -4.07 9.82 11.90
CA VAL A 4 -3.48 8.51 11.69
C VAL A 4 -3.30 7.84 13.04
N PRO A 5 -4.01 6.73 13.31
CA PRO A 5 -3.82 6.01 14.56
C PRO A 5 -2.39 5.47 14.62
N PRO A 6 -1.83 5.34 15.84
CA PRO A 6 -0.49 4.78 15.99
C PRO A 6 -0.30 3.44 15.30
N THR A 7 -1.36 2.65 15.20
CA THR A 7 -1.30 1.34 14.57
C THR A 7 -1.09 1.39 13.05
N ALA A 8 -1.29 2.54 12.42
CA ALA A 8 -1.12 2.66 10.97
C ALA A 8 0.29 2.29 10.51
N SER A 9 1.29 2.56 11.34
CA SER A 9 2.68 2.22 11.04
C SER A 9 3.12 0.90 11.64
N VAL A 10 2.24 0.22 12.38
CA VAL A 10 2.56 -1.05 13.02
C VAL A 10 2.27 -2.18 12.05
N HIS A 11 3.28 -2.62 11.36
CA HIS A 11 3.23 -3.77 10.46
C HIS A 11 4.65 -4.29 10.26
N PRO A 12 4.79 -5.54 9.84
CA PRO A 12 6.11 -6.05 9.46
C PRO A 12 6.70 -5.20 8.34
N GLU A 13 8.00 -5.08 8.34
CA GLU A 13 8.69 -4.35 7.29
C GLU A 13 8.58 -5.07 5.95
N ARG A 14 8.67 -6.40 5.99
CA ARG A 14 8.58 -7.26 4.80
C ARG A 14 7.68 -8.45 5.08
N TRP A 15 7.20 -9.08 4.01
CA TRP A 15 6.32 -10.23 4.10
C TRP A 15 6.57 -11.18 2.94
N LYS A 16 5.56 -11.94 2.52
CA LYS A 16 5.69 -12.97 1.48
C LYS A 16 6.48 -12.46 0.27
N PHE A 17 7.28 -13.34 -0.29
CA PHE A 17 8.17 -13.07 -1.44
C PHE A 17 9.27 -12.06 -1.11
N ASP A 18 9.47 -11.78 0.17
CA ASP A 18 10.44 -10.80 0.65
C ASP A 18 10.16 -9.39 0.08
N PHE A 19 8.89 -9.07 -0.15
CA PHE A 19 8.49 -7.74 -0.57
C PHE A 19 8.18 -6.86 0.63
N PRO A 20 8.49 -5.57 0.58
CA PRO A 20 8.15 -4.66 1.66
C PRO A 20 6.65 -4.46 1.77
N ILE A 21 6.20 -4.01 2.92
CA ILE A 21 4.82 -3.56 3.14
C ILE A 21 4.86 -2.04 3.24
N PHE A 22 4.03 -1.37 2.47
CA PHE A 22 3.87 0.08 2.54
C PHE A 22 2.42 0.43 2.78
N HIS A 23 2.15 1.20 3.83
CA HIS A 23 0.80 1.66 4.16
C HIS A 23 0.58 3.04 3.54
N ALA A 24 -0.33 3.13 2.58
CA ALA A 24 -0.63 4.39 1.89
C ALA A 24 -1.98 4.94 2.33
N GLU A 25 -2.01 6.21 2.70
CA GLU A 25 -3.25 6.89 3.07
C GLU A 25 -3.70 7.91 2.03
N SER A 26 -2.98 7.99 0.91
CA SER A 26 -3.35 8.88 -0.19
C SER A 26 -2.66 8.41 -1.47
N ARG A 27 -3.20 8.87 -2.60
CA ARG A 27 -2.55 8.64 -3.89
C ARG A 27 -1.16 9.26 -3.94
N ALA A 28 -1.01 10.44 -3.36
CA ALA A 28 0.28 11.14 -3.34
C ALA A 28 1.33 10.37 -2.57
N ALA A 29 0.97 9.79 -1.43
CA ALA A 29 1.89 8.97 -0.64
C ALA A 29 2.33 7.74 -1.39
N TRP A 30 1.41 7.07 -2.07
CA TRP A 30 1.70 5.89 -2.89
C TRP A 30 2.64 6.24 -4.05
N ARG A 31 2.35 7.33 -4.75
CA ARG A 31 3.21 7.79 -5.84
C ARG A 31 4.62 8.12 -5.35
N ALA A 32 4.75 8.79 -4.22
CA ALA A 32 6.05 9.12 -3.64
C ALA A 32 6.86 7.86 -3.33
N TRP A 33 6.21 6.84 -2.80
CA TRP A 33 6.87 5.55 -2.54
C TRP A 33 7.37 4.92 -3.84
N LEU A 34 6.53 4.91 -4.88
CA LEU A 34 6.90 4.34 -6.18
C LEU A 34 8.09 5.06 -6.79
N VAL A 35 8.07 6.39 -6.74
CA VAL A 35 9.19 7.20 -7.26
C VAL A 35 10.50 6.79 -6.60
N GLU A 36 10.47 6.57 -5.28
CA GLU A 36 11.66 6.28 -4.51
C GLU A 36 12.11 4.82 -4.63
N HIS A 37 11.19 3.88 -4.73
CA HIS A 37 11.49 2.46 -4.56
C HIS A 37 11.32 1.58 -5.79
N HIS A 38 10.61 2.02 -6.83
CA HIS A 38 10.30 1.15 -7.96
C HIS A 38 11.56 0.63 -8.68
N GLY A 39 12.66 1.33 -8.58
CA GLY A 39 13.92 0.94 -9.23
C GLY A 39 14.74 -0.07 -8.43
N THR A 40 14.44 -0.25 -7.15
CA THR A 40 15.20 -1.14 -6.26
C THR A 40 14.38 -2.30 -5.72
N GLU A 41 13.07 -2.16 -5.64
CA GLU A 41 12.17 -3.23 -5.22
C GLU A 41 11.51 -3.85 -6.45
N ARG A 42 11.20 -5.14 -6.34
CA ARG A 42 10.54 -5.88 -7.43
C ARG A 42 9.05 -6.02 -7.21
N GLY A 43 8.56 -5.55 -6.08
CA GLY A 43 7.17 -5.59 -5.72
C GLY A 43 6.97 -5.00 -4.34
N VAL A 44 5.71 -4.83 -3.96
CA VAL A 44 5.32 -4.28 -2.67
C VAL A 44 3.94 -4.80 -2.29
N TRP A 45 3.72 -5.01 -1.00
CA TRP A 45 2.39 -5.20 -0.44
C TRP A 45 1.84 -3.82 -0.10
N LEU A 46 1.00 -3.30 -0.97
CA LEU A 46 0.35 -2.00 -0.72
C LEU A 46 -0.76 -2.20 0.30
N CYS A 47 -0.54 -1.67 1.49
CA CYS A 47 -1.46 -1.77 2.60
C CYS A 47 -2.30 -0.50 2.68
N SER A 48 -3.59 -0.63 2.97
CA SER A 48 -4.47 0.51 3.13
C SER A 48 -5.63 0.18 4.08
N TRP A 49 -6.24 1.23 4.63
CA TRP A 49 -7.42 1.08 5.46
C TRP A 49 -8.57 0.56 4.62
N LYS A 50 -9.34 -0.39 5.15
CA LYS A 50 -10.56 -0.85 4.51
C LYS A 50 -11.59 0.29 4.50
N ALA A 51 -12.42 0.33 3.47
CA ALA A 51 -13.43 1.37 3.33
C ALA A 51 -14.33 1.52 4.56
N ALA A 52 -14.65 0.41 5.20
CA ALA A 52 -15.53 0.40 6.38
C ALA A 52 -14.95 1.18 7.55
N THR A 53 -13.65 1.45 7.59
CA THR A 53 -13.03 2.21 8.69
C THR A 53 -13.30 3.71 8.58
N GLY A 54 -13.66 4.20 7.39
CA GLY A 54 -13.82 5.62 7.14
C GLY A 54 -12.52 6.43 7.19
N ARG A 55 -11.37 5.76 7.22
CA ARG A 55 -10.06 6.42 7.32
C ARG A 55 -9.50 6.72 5.94
N PRO A 56 -8.56 7.68 5.83
CA PRO A 56 -7.97 8.03 4.54
C PRO A 56 -7.29 6.84 3.90
N THR A 57 -7.53 6.66 2.62
CA THR A 57 -6.93 5.57 1.86
C THR A 57 -6.71 6.01 0.42
N CYS A 58 -5.78 5.34 -0.26
CA CYS A 58 -5.63 5.49 -1.69
C CYS A 58 -6.69 4.62 -2.37
N ALA A 59 -7.56 5.22 -3.17
CA ALA A 59 -8.58 4.47 -3.88
C ALA A 59 -7.95 3.41 -4.79
N TYR A 60 -8.60 2.26 -4.91
CA TYR A 60 -8.07 1.15 -5.69
C TYR A 60 -7.71 1.55 -7.12
N ALA A 61 -8.61 2.23 -7.81
CA ALA A 61 -8.37 2.66 -9.19
C ALA A 61 -7.14 3.57 -9.29
N ASP A 62 -6.99 4.48 -8.33
CA ASP A 62 -5.84 5.38 -8.29
C ASP A 62 -4.55 4.62 -8.02
N ALA A 63 -4.61 3.64 -7.14
CA ALA A 63 -3.45 2.80 -6.82
C ALA A 63 -2.98 2.02 -8.04
N VAL A 64 -3.91 1.46 -8.81
CA VAL A 64 -3.60 0.72 -10.03
C VAL A 64 -2.99 1.65 -11.09
N GLU A 65 -3.58 2.83 -11.27
CA GLU A 65 -3.06 3.80 -12.25
C GLU A 65 -1.63 4.22 -11.94
N GLU A 66 -1.34 4.54 -10.69
CA GLU A 66 0.02 4.93 -10.29
C GLU A 66 1.01 3.79 -10.50
N ALA A 67 0.62 2.56 -10.12
CA ALA A 67 1.47 1.40 -10.32
C ALA A 67 1.81 1.19 -11.80
N LEU A 68 0.80 1.31 -12.68
CA LEU A 68 0.99 1.16 -14.12
C LEU A 68 1.97 2.19 -14.69
N CYS A 69 2.00 3.40 -14.14
CA CYS A 69 2.95 4.42 -14.56
C CYS A 69 4.40 3.99 -14.36
N PHE A 70 4.64 3.04 -13.46
CA PHE A 70 5.97 2.52 -13.15
C PHE A 70 6.16 1.10 -13.66
N GLY A 71 5.23 0.60 -14.47
CA GLY A 71 5.29 -0.73 -15.05
C GLY A 71 4.88 -1.86 -14.12
N TRP A 72 4.18 -1.55 -13.05
CA TRP A 72 3.71 -2.54 -12.08
C TRP A 72 2.21 -2.76 -12.22
N ILE A 73 1.78 -4.00 -11.92
CA ILE A 73 0.36 -4.38 -11.96
C ILE A 73 -0.04 -4.98 -10.62
N ASP A 74 -1.33 -4.90 -10.31
CA ASP A 74 -1.87 -5.57 -9.14
C ASP A 74 -2.09 -7.06 -9.43
N SER A 75 -1.97 -7.87 -8.40
CA SER A 75 -2.20 -9.31 -8.54
C SER A 75 -3.01 -9.87 -7.37
N THR A 76 -2.37 -10.15 -6.25
CA THR A 76 -3.00 -10.88 -5.15
C THR A 76 -3.49 -9.93 -4.06
N VAL A 77 -4.69 -10.18 -3.54
CA VAL A 77 -5.24 -9.45 -2.40
C VAL A 77 -5.05 -10.29 -1.14
N ASN A 78 -4.66 -9.63 -0.06
CA ASN A 78 -4.51 -10.26 1.25
C ASN A 78 -5.03 -9.32 2.33
N THR A 79 -5.02 -9.79 3.56
CA THR A 79 -5.47 -9.02 4.71
C THR A 79 -4.34 -8.91 5.70
N LEU A 80 -4.04 -7.70 6.16
CA LEU A 80 -3.05 -7.49 7.21
C LEU A 80 -3.67 -7.69 8.59
N ASP A 81 -4.82 -7.05 8.81
CA ASP A 81 -5.58 -7.16 10.06
C ASP A 81 -7.05 -6.84 9.81
N ASP A 82 -7.84 -6.67 10.87
CA ASP A 82 -9.27 -6.43 10.76
C ASP A 82 -9.61 -5.13 10.04
N GLU A 83 -8.71 -4.15 10.08
CA GLU A 83 -8.95 -2.83 9.53
C GLU A 83 -8.18 -2.52 8.26
N ARG A 84 -7.20 -3.34 7.89
CA ARG A 84 -6.32 -3.06 6.76
C ARG A 84 -6.22 -4.23 5.82
N GLY A 85 -6.36 -3.92 4.54
CA GLY A 85 -6.12 -4.87 3.47
C GLY A 85 -4.78 -4.61 2.80
N MET A 86 -4.29 -5.60 2.09
CA MET A 86 -3.05 -5.50 1.32
C MET A 86 -3.27 -5.98 -0.09
N GLN A 87 -2.54 -5.39 -1.02
CA GLN A 87 -2.59 -5.77 -2.42
C GLN A 87 -1.18 -5.87 -2.95
N LEU A 88 -0.88 -6.98 -3.61
CA LEU A 88 0.44 -7.18 -4.21
C LEU A 88 0.53 -6.40 -5.51
N MET A 89 1.52 -5.53 -5.59
CA MET A 89 1.86 -4.76 -6.79
C MET A 89 3.27 -5.20 -7.24
N THR A 90 3.37 -5.70 -8.44
CA THR A 90 4.68 -6.15 -8.98
C THR A 90 4.90 -5.72 -10.42
#